data_c6d2d1b0c0236b56a788347d5f8e3512
#
_entry.id   c6d2d1b0c0236b56a788347d5f8e3512
#
_cell.length_a   1.000
_cell.length_b   1.000
_cell.length_c   1.000
_cell.angle_alpha   90.00
_cell.angle_beta   90.00
_cell.angle_gamma   90.00
#
_symmetry.space_group_name_H-M   'P 1'
#
loop_
_entity.id
_entity.type
_entity.pdbx_description
1 polymer ?
#
loop_
_entity_poly.entity_id
_entity_poly.type
_entity_poly.pdbx_seq_one_letter_code
_entity_poly.pdbx_strand_id
1 'polypeptide(L)'
;MRQDPLLALVSSPKISKITVFVDGAARGNPGPASAGIVFIKDKKTVKTLSVPIGHNTNNVAEYCALILALQEALMMGVRELEVFTDSELVTKQFNGEYKIKEPTLKVLHCLASHLREGFEKLKLAHVPREENTLADAAANRALDRLDFFV
;
A
#
# COMPACT_ATOMS: atom_id res chain seq x y z
N MET A 1 19.62 -20.07 -27.78
CA MET A 1 20.24 -19.35 -26.66
C MET A 1 19.26 -19.24 -25.51
N ARG A 2 19.61 -19.78 -24.37
CA ARG A 2 18.75 -19.69 -23.18
C ARG A 2 18.87 -18.32 -22.57
N GLN A 3 17.74 -17.68 -22.30
CA GLN A 3 17.75 -16.45 -21.53
C GLN A 3 17.92 -16.79 -20.04
N ASP A 4 18.75 -16.00 -19.35
CA ASP A 4 18.86 -16.06 -17.91
C ASP A 4 17.48 -15.74 -17.31
N PRO A 5 16.94 -16.57 -16.40
CA PRO A 5 15.66 -16.30 -15.74
C PRO A 5 15.62 -14.94 -15.04
N LEU A 6 16.75 -14.52 -14.43
CA LEU A 6 16.85 -13.20 -13.79
C LEU A 6 16.77 -12.08 -14.82
N LEU A 7 17.42 -12.24 -15.96
CA LEU A 7 17.37 -11.27 -17.03
C LEU A 7 15.97 -11.16 -17.60
N ALA A 8 15.27 -12.29 -17.74
CA ALA A 8 13.88 -12.31 -18.21
C ALA A 8 12.95 -11.57 -17.24
N LEU A 9 13.17 -11.70 -15.91
CA LEU A 9 12.41 -10.95 -14.90
C LEU A 9 12.65 -9.45 -15.01
N VAL A 10 13.88 -9.02 -15.30
CA VAL A 10 14.26 -7.61 -15.43
C VAL A 10 13.79 -7.04 -16.76
N SER A 11 13.86 -7.82 -17.84
CA SER A 11 13.57 -7.36 -19.21
C SER A 11 12.16 -7.66 -19.69
N SER A 12 11.33 -8.41 -18.91
CA SER A 12 9.94 -8.70 -19.29
C SER A 12 9.13 -7.41 -19.44
N PRO A 13 8.16 -7.40 -20.39
CA PRO A 13 7.24 -6.26 -20.47
C PRO A 13 6.55 -6.05 -19.13
N LYS A 14 6.66 -4.84 -18.61
CA LYS A 14 6.13 -4.48 -17.30
C LYS A 14 5.25 -3.25 -17.39
N ILE A 15 4.30 -3.15 -16.48
CA ILE A 15 3.54 -1.92 -16.30
C ILE A 15 4.51 -0.90 -15.70
N SER A 16 4.95 0.09 -16.51
CA SER A 16 5.91 1.08 -16.03
C SER A 16 5.26 2.16 -15.17
N LYS A 17 3.99 2.47 -15.43
CA LYS A 17 3.24 3.50 -14.71
C LYS A 17 1.88 2.96 -14.30
N ILE A 18 1.53 3.15 -13.02
CA ILE A 18 0.27 2.65 -12.48
C ILE A 18 -0.19 3.49 -11.29
N THR A 19 -1.48 3.47 -11.03
CA THR A 19 -2.10 4.08 -9.85
C THR A 19 -2.48 2.98 -8.86
N VAL A 20 -2.30 3.27 -7.56
CA VAL A 20 -2.70 2.37 -6.49
C VAL A 20 -3.47 3.12 -5.41
N PHE A 21 -4.57 2.53 -4.97
CA PHE A 21 -5.34 3.00 -3.81
C PHE A 21 -5.03 2.09 -2.64
N VAL A 22 -4.79 2.69 -1.47
CA VAL A 22 -4.42 1.96 -0.27
C VAL A 22 -5.31 2.38 0.90
N ASP A 23 -5.62 1.43 1.78
CA ASP A 23 -6.37 1.69 2.99
C ASP A 23 -5.96 0.69 4.07
N GLY A 24 -5.85 1.18 5.30
CA GLY A 24 -5.66 0.35 6.47
C GLY A 24 -6.89 0.42 7.35
N ALA A 25 -7.29 -0.69 7.93
CA ALA A 25 -8.45 -0.76 8.80
C ALA A 25 -8.13 -1.52 10.08
N ALA A 26 -8.72 -1.09 11.19
CA ALA A 26 -8.66 -1.79 12.46
C ALA A 26 -10.06 -1.81 13.09
N ARG A 27 -10.51 -2.98 13.50
CA ARG A 27 -11.79 -3.13 14.23
C ARG A 27 -11.51 -3.02 15.71
N GLY A 28 -11.55 -1.78 16.22
CA GLY A 28 -10.98 -1.37 17.48
C GLY A 28 -9.62 -0.71 17.23
N ASN A 29 -9.22 0.18 18.08
CA ASN A 29 -7.96 0.92 17.91
C ASN A 29 -7.15 0.91 19.23
N PRO A 30 -6.34 -0.14 19.47
CA PRO A 30 -6.00 -1.23 18.56
C PRO A 30 -7.05 -2.33 18.49
N GLY A 31 -6.95 -3.15 17.45
CA GLY A 31 -7.83 -4.29 17.24
C GLY A 31 -7.36 -5.11 16.03
N PRO A 32 -8.14 -6.13 15.63
CA PRO A 32 -7.86 -6.85 14.38
C PRO A 32 -7.76 -5.86 13.23
N ALA A 33 -6.66 -5.94 12.50
CA ALA A 33 -6.33 -4.95 11.49
C ALA A 33 -5.98 -5.60 10.15
N SER A 34 -6.09 -4.82 9.09
CA SER A 34 -5.83 -5.28 7.73
C SER A 34 -5.39 -4.14 6.83
N ALA A 35 -4.84 -4.53 5.69
CA ALA A 35 -4.47 -3.61 4.61
C ALA A 35 -5.21 -4.00 3.34
N GLY A 36 -5.73 -3.00 2.64
CA GLY A 36 -6.34 -3.14 1.33
C GLY A 36 -5.56 -2.34 0.30
N ILE A 37 -5.25 -2.97 -0.82
CA ILE A 37 -4.46 -2.39 -1.90
C ILE A 37 -5.13 -2.70 -3.23
N VAL A 38 -5.38 -1.70 -4.05
CA VAL A 38 -6.03 -1.88 -5.35
C VAL A 38 -5.24 -1.12 -6.42
N PHE A 39 -4.64 -1.87 -7.33
CA PHE A 39 -3.91 -1.31 -8.48
C PHE A 39 -4.87 -1.09 -9.65
N ILE A 40 -4.81 0.09 -10.24
CA ILE A 40 -5.69 0.49 -11.35
C ILE A 40 -4.85 0.97 -12.53
N LYS A 41 -5.13 0.41 -13.70
CA LYS A 41 -4.53 0.80 -14.97
C LYS A 41 -5.63 0.95 -16.01
N ASP A 42 -5.65 2.11 -16.70
CA ASP A 42 -6.64 2.41 -17.73
C ASP A 42 -8.09 2.19 -17.25
N LYS A 43 -8.38 2.70 -16.04
CA LYS A 43 -9.69 2.62 -15.36
C LYS A 43 -10.13 1.20 -14.98
N LYS A 44 -9.22 0.23 -15.05
CA LYS A 44 -9.52 -1.17 -14.69
C LYS A 44 -8.66 -1.61 -13.52
N THR A 45 -9.25 -2.36 -12.61
CA THR A 45 -8.52 -3.02 -11.54
C THR A 45 -7.66 -4.14 -12.13
N VAL A 46 -6.35 -4.07 -11.91
CA VAL A 46 -5.42 -5.08 -12.41
C VAL A 46 -4.93 -6.00 -11.30
N LYS A 47 -4.97 -5.56 -10.04
CA LYS A 47 -4.58 -6.38 -8.90
C LYS A 47 -5.19 -5.83 -7.62
N THR A 48 -5.65 -6.74 -6.76
CA THR A 48 -6.18 -6.40 -5.44
C THR A 48 -5.51 -7.26 -4.38
N LEU A 49 -5.07 -6.64 -3.29
CA LEU A 49 -4.56 -7.34 -2.12
C LEU A 49 -5.45 -7.03 -0.92
N SER A 50 -5.78 -8.07 -0.16
CA SER A 50 -6.50 -7.98 1.11
C SER A 50 -5.68 -8.76 2.13
N VAL A 51 -4.98 -8.06 3.02
CA VAL A 51 -3.96 -8.68 3.87
C VAL A 51 -4.26 -8.41 5.34
N PRO A 52 -4.56 -9.45 6.13
CA PRO A 52 -4.67 -9.30 7.58
C PRO A 52 -3.27 -9.08 8.16
N ILE A 53 -3.16 -8.14 9.11
CA ILE A 53 -1.88 -7.78 9.72
C ILE A 53 -1.87 -7.96 11.24
N GLY A 54 -2.79 -8.75 11.79
CA GLY A 54 -2.86 -9.02 13.21
C GLY A 54 -3.48 -7.88 13.99
N HIS A 55 -3.20 -7.82 15.29
CA HIS A 55 -3.75 -6.84 16.21
C HIS A 55 -2.87 -5.58 16.18
N ASN A 56 -3.40 -4.49 15.65
CA ASN A 56 -2.66 -3.25 15.48
C ASN A 56 -3.56 -2.02 15.54
N THR A 57 -2.93 -0.85 15.61
CA THR A 57 -3.64 0.42 15.54
C THR A 57 -4.02 0.74 14.10
N ASN A 58 -4.96 1.66 13.93
CA ASN A 58 -5.37 2.14 12.62
C ASN A 58 -4.19 2.75 11.85
N ASN A 59 -3.36 3.56 12.51
CA ASN A 59 -2.21 4.20 11.87
C ASN A 59 -1.16 3.19 11.39
N VAL A 60 -0.92 2.13 12.16
CA VAL A 60 -0.03 1.04 11.74
C VAL A 60 -0.60 0.37 10.50
N ALA A 61 -1.90 0.08 10.48
CA ALA A 61 -2.56 -0.53 9.33
C ALA A 61 -2.42 0.34 8.06
N GLU A 62 -2.56 1.65 8.19
CA GLU A 62 -2.40 2.59 7.09
C GLU A 62 -0.98 2.57 6.52
N TYR A 63 0.03 2.56 7.38
CA TYR A 63 1.43 2.43 6.95
C TYR A 63 1.71 1.08 6.30
N CYS A 64 1.16 0.00 6.85
CA CYS A 64 1.32 -1.33 6.27
C CYS A 64 0.73 -1.41 4.87
N ALA A 65 -0.43 -0.79 4.65
CA ALA A 65 -1.03 -0.73 3.32
C ALA A 65 -0.12 -0.01 2.32
N LEU A 66 0.45 1.12 2.73
CA LEU A 66 1.42 1.85 1.89
C LEU A 66 2.65 0.98 1.58
N ILE A 67 3.25 0.37 2.60
CA ILE A 67 4.46 -0.45 2.43
C ILE A 67 4.19 -1.63 1.49
N LEU A 68 3.09 -2.34 1.69
CA LEU A 68 2.71 -3.47 0.84
C LEU A 68 2.48 -3.03 -0.60
N ALA A 69 1.85 -1.88 -0.80
CA ALA A 69 1.64 -1.33 -2.14
C ALA A 69 2.96 -1.01 -2.83
N LEU A 70 3.89 -0.37 -2.13
CA LEU A 70 5.20 -0.05 -2.68
C LEU A 70 5.98 -1.30 -3.04
N GLN A 71 6.00 -2.28 -2.14
CA GLN A 71 6.69 -3.54 -2.37
C GLN A 71 6.09 -4.28 -3.58
N GLU A 72 4.78 -4.41 -3.64
CA GLU A 72 4.11 -5.09 -4.73
C GLU A 72 4.36 -4.38 -6.07
N ALA A 73 4.31 -3.05 -6.09
CA ALA A 73 4.59 -2.27 -7.29
C ALA A 73 6.02 -2.52 -7.79
N LEU A 74 7.00 -2.57 -6.89
CA LEU A 74 8.38 -2.89 -7.27
C LEU A 74 8.49 -4.29 -7.86
N MET A 75 7.80 -5.27 -7.28
CA MET A 75 7.77 -6.64 -7.79
C MET A 75 7.10 -6.72 -9.17
N MET A 76 6.15 -5.83 -9.45
CA MET A 76 5.51 -5.72 -10.75
C MET A 76 6.37 -4.99 -11.78
N GLY A 77 7.51 -4.44 -11.38
CA GLY A 77 8.40 -3.68 -12.25
C GLY A 77 7.95 -2.25 -12.52
N VAL A 78 7.08 -1.70 -11.68
CA VAL A 78 6.58 -0.33 -11.81
C VAL A 78 7.70 0.67 -11.54
N ARG A 79 7.85 1.67 -12.40
CA ARG A 79 8.84 2.75 -12.25
C ARG A 79 8.21 4.05 -11.81
N GLU A 80 6.99 4.32 -12.24
CA GLU A 80 6.24 5.50 -11.86
C GLU A 80 4.96 5.08 -11.14
N LEU A 81 4.82 5.48 -9.88
CA LEU A 81 3.70 5.10 -9.04
C LEU A 81 2.99 6.32 -8.48
N GLU A 82 1.68 6.35 -8.65
CA GLU A 82 0.83 7.31 -7.97
C GLU A 82 0.01 6.57 -6.93
N VAL A 83 0.16 6.96 -5.66
CA VAL A 83 -0.51 6.33 -4.52
C VAL A 83 -1.56 7.28 -3.96
N PHE A 84 -2.75 6.76 -3.77
CA PHE A 84 -3.84 7.49 -3.11
C PHE A 84 -4.21 6.80 -1.79
N THR A 85 -4.35 7.60 -0.75
CA THR A 85 -4.78 7.17 0.58
C THR A 85 -5.75 8.18 1.18
N ASP A 86 -6.65 7.74 2.04
CA ASP A 86 -7.51 8.65 2.78
C ASP A 86 -6.93 9.00 4.16
N SER A 87 -5.73 8.53 4.48
CA SER A 87 -5.01 8.89 5.70
C SER A 87 -4.26 10.19 5.51
N GLU A 88 -4.76 11.26 6.10
CA GLU A 88 -4.08 12.57 6.10
C GLU A 88 -2.74 12.48 6.85
N LEU A 89 -2.71 11.76 7.98
CA LEU A 89 -1.50 11.61 8.78
C LEU A 89 -0.38 10.96 7.97
N VAL A 90 -0.64 9.81 7.35
CA VAL A 90 0.36 9.10 6.56
C VAL A 90 0.84 9.97 5.40
N THR A 91 -0.07 10.63 4.71
CA THR A 91 0.28 11.53 3.60
C THR A 91 1.25 12.62 4.04
N LYS A 92 0.93 13.30 5.12
CA LYS A 92 1.75 14.41 5.59
C LYS A 92 3.09 13.97 6.17
N GLN A 93 3.10 12.85 6.89
CA GLN A 93 4.36 12.29 7.41
C GLN A 93 5.26 11.81 6.29
N PHE A 94 4.73 11.08 5.32
CA PHE A 94 5.51 10.55 4.21
C PHE A 94 6.05 11.66 3.30
N ASN A 95 5.28 12.74 3.12
CA ASN A 95 5.69 13.90 2.32
C ASN A 95 6.56 14.90 3.11
N GLY A 96 6.88 14.60 4.36
CA GLY A 96 7.79 15.42 5.17
C GLY A 96 7.15 16.64 5.81
N GLU A 97 5.82 16.76 5.81
CA GLU A 97 5.11 17.92 6.36
C GLU A 97 4.85 17.79 7.87
N TYR A 98 4.72 16.56 8.39
CA TYR A 98 4.50 16.29 9.80
C TYR A 98 5.64 15.45 10.36
N LYS A 99 6.05 15.78 11.60
CA LYS A 99 7.00 14.96 12.35
C LYS A 99 6.34 13.67 12.83
N ILE A 100 7.14 12.62 12.93
CA ILE A 100 6.70 11.33 13.43
C ILE A 100 7.23 11.18 14.85
N LYS A 101 6.32 11.06 15.83
CA LYS A 101 6.69 10.94 17.23
C LYS A 101 6.59 9.52 17.75
N GLU A 102 5.62 8.75 17.26
CA GLU A 102 5.37 7.40 17.73
C GLU A 102 6.45 6.46 17.17
N PRO A 103 7.15 5.67 18.05
CA PRO A 103 8.30 4.84 17.61
C PRO A 103 8.00 3.81 16.56
N THR A 104 6.85 3.13 16.62
CA THR A 104 6.47 2.14 15.62
C THR A 104 6.25 2.80 14.26
N LEU A 105 5.61 3.97 14.24
CA LEU A 105 5.39 4.70 12.98
C LEU A 105 6.71 5.20 12.38
N LYS A 106 7.70 5.53 13.23
CA LYS A 106 9.04 5.88 12.73
C LYS A 106 9.69 4.72 11.97
N VAL A 107 9.56 3.51 12.50
CA VAL A 107 10.11 2.32 11.85
C VAL A 107 9.40 2.08 10.51
N LEU A 108 8.07 2.14 10.49
CA LEU A 108 7.29 1.94 9.28
C LEU A 108 7.56 3.01 8.24
N HIS A 109 7.69 4.25 8.66
CA HIS A 109 8.07 5.36 7.78
C HIS A 109 9.45 5.12 7.17
N CYS A 110 10.40 4.65 7.96
CA CYS A 110 11.75 4.32 7.47
C CYS A 110 11.69 3.26 6.37
N LEU A 111 10.91 2.20 6.56
CA LEU A 111 10.72 1.15 5.56
C LEU A 111 10.07 1.69 4.29
N ALA A 112 9.02 2.47 4.42
CA ALA A 112 8.34 3.08 3.28
C ALA A 112 9.28 4.01 2.50
N SER A 113 10.05 4.83 3.21
CA SER A 113 11.00 5.76 2.60
C SER A 113 12.11 5.04 1.84
N HIS A 114 12.55 3.89 2.35
CA HIS A 114 13.54 3.07 1.68
C HIS A 114 12.97 2.48 0.39
N LEU A 115 11.76 1.93 0.43
CA LEU A 115 11.09 1.40 -0.77
C LEU A 115 10.86 2.48 -1.82
N ARG A 116 10.60 3.72 -1.38
CA ARG A 116 10.41 4.86 -2.28
C ARG A 116 11.59 5.03 -3.24
N GLU A 117 12.79 4.77 -2.78
CA GLU A 117 14.02 4.94 -3.58
C GLU A 117 14.05 4.02 -4.80
N GLY A 118 13.27 2.94 -4.81
CA GLY A 118 13.18 2.03 -5.93
C GLY A 118 12.37 2.53 -7.13
N PHE A 119 11.72 3.69 -7.01
CA PHE A 119 10.90 4.26 -8.08
C PHE A 119 11.59 5.47 -8.73
N GLU A 120 11.39 5.61 -10.04
CA GLU A 120 11.85 6.81 -10.75
C GLU A 120 11.00 8.03 -10.35
N LYS A 121 9.67 7.80 -10.22
CA LYS A 121 8.73 8.81 -9.73
C LYS A 121 7.74 8.15 -8.80
N LEU A 122 7.52 8.77 -7.66
CA LEU A 122 6.50 8.34 -6.72
C LEU A 122 5.79 9.56 -6.16
N LYS A 123 4.46 9.54 -6.25
CA LYS A 123 3.62 10.57 -5.67
C LYS A 123 2.63 9.92 -4.72
N LEU A 124 2.56 10.43 -3.50
CA LEU A 124 1.53 10.06 -2.52
C LEU A 124 0.61 11.25 -2.31
N ALA A 125 -0.67 11.05 -2.55
CA ALA A 125 -1.68 12.09 -2.43
C ALA A 125 -2.85 11.62 -1.55
N HIS A 126 -3.41 12.56 -0.81
CA HIS A 126 -4.61 12.34 -0.01
C HIS A 126 -5.85 12.46 -0.87
N VAL A 127 -6.81 11.54 -0.67
CA VAL A 127 -8.14 11.61 -1.26
C VAL A 127 -9.19 11.50 -0.16
N PRO A 128 -10.38 12.05 -0.36
CA PRO A 128 -11.48 11.85 0.59
C PRO A 128 -11.84 10.36 0.69
N ARG A 129 -12.37 9.96 1.83
CA ARG A 129 -12.72 8.56 2.11
C ARG A 129 -13.69 8.00 1.07
N GLU A 130 -14.65 8.80 0.61
CA GLU A 130 -15.62 8.39 -0.41
C GLU A 130 -15.01 8.13 -1.78
N GLU A 131 -13.77 8.54 -2.01
CA GLU A 131 -13.01 8.26 -3.23
C GLU A 131 -12.04 7.09 -3.06
N ASN A 132 -12.01 6.47 -1.87
CA ASN A 132 -11.13 5.35 -1.55
C ASN A 132 -11.89 4.05 -1.26
N THR A 133 -13.07 3.90 -1.85
CA THR A 133 -14.00 2.80 -1.53
C THR A 133 -13.48 1.42 -1.90
N LEU A 134 -12.71 1.30 -3.00
CA LEU A 134 -12.18 0.01 -3.43
C LEU A 134 -11.14 -0.54 -2.45
N ALA A 135 -10.24 0.30 -1.98
CA ALA A 135 -9.22 -0.10 -1.01
C ALA A 135 -9.86 -0.37 0.36
N ASP A 136 -10.84 0.43 0.77
CA ASP A 136 -11.61 0.21 1.99
C ASP A 136 -12.30 -1.18 1.94
N ALA A 137 -12.96 -1.49 0.84
CA ALA A 137 -13.61 -2.80 0.65
C ALA A 137 -12.59 -3.95 0.71
N ALA A 138 -11.42 -3.77 0.12
CA ALA A 138 -10.35 -4.78 0.16
C ALA A 138 -9.87 -5.03 1.59
N ALA A 139 -9.66 -3.97 2.37
CA ALA A 139 -9.26 -4.08 3.78
C ALA A 139 -10.33 -4.81 4.60
N ASN A 140 -11.59 -4.43 4.40
CA ASN A 140 -12.70 -5.05 5.14
C ASN A 140 -12.89 -6.53 4.80
N ARG A 141 -12.65 -6.94 3.56
CA ARG A 141 -12.71 -8.36 3.18
C ARG A 141 -11.76 -9.23 3.99
N ALA A 142 -10.55 -8.75 4.26
CA ALA A 142 -9.59 -9.49 5.08
C ALA A 142 -10.10 -9.66 6.52
N LEU A 143 -10.69 -8.61 7.10
CA LEU A 143 -11.26 -8.67 8.45
C LEU A 143 -12.51 -9.56 8.51
N ASP A 144 -13.36 -9.51 7.50
CA ASP A 144 -14.56 -10.37 7.42
C ASP A 144 -14.18 -11.84 7.36
N ARG A 145 -13.11 -12.20 6.65
CA ARG A 145 -12.61 -13.58 6.61
C ARG A 145 -12.13 -14.05 7.99
N LEU A 146 -11.46 -13.19 8.75
CA LEU A 146 -11.01 -13.51 10.10
C LEU A 146 -12.21 -13.79 11.01
N ASP A 147 -13.25 -12.97 10.95
CA ASP A 147 -14.47 -13.16 11.74
C ASP A 147 -15.15 -14.48 11.42
N PHE A 148 -15.07 -14.94 10.16
CA PHE A 148 -15.66 -16.19 9.73
C PHE A 148 -14.95 -17.41 10.34
N PHE A 149 -13.64 -17.31 10.59
CA PHE A 149 -12.83 -18.43 11.09
C PHE A 149 -12.60 -18.41 12.61
N VAL A 150 -13.17 -17.45 13.32
CA VAL A 150 -13.03 -17.34 14.79
C VAL A 150 -14.20 -18.05 15.55
#